data_c2c24b81e0af17454c4fc80ae6704cd3
#
_entry.id   c2c24b81e0af17454c4fc80ae6704cd3
#
_cell.length_a   1.000
_cell.length_b   1.000
_cell.length_c   1.000
_cell.angle_alpha   90.00
_cell.angle_beta   90.00
_cell.angle_gamma   90.00
#
_symmetry.space_group_name_H-M   'P 1'
#
loop_
_entity.id
_entity.type
_entity.pdbx_description
1 polymer ?
#
loop_
_entity_poly.entity_id
_entity_poly.type
_entity_poly.pdbx_seq_one_letter_code
_entity_poly.pdbx_strand_id
1 'polypeptide(L)'
;ATGKLTLEQINLLFRHLPVDLSYVDENELVKFYSDTPHRIFPRSANVIGREVKNCHPAKSVHIVEEIVEKFRSGEQTQAEFWINKPGLFIYVIYTAVRDENGKFRGVLEMMQDCTHIRELEGSRTLLTWDKTDFVGDGGKEKSLAQEAAEEVEEEPLTTDADGRFHIDAKTTLSNLIKQCPEIVDHLISLNPKFEKLKTPMVKVMAKVATIKMMA
;
A
#
# COMPACT_ATOMS: atom_id res chain seq x y z
N ALA A 1 14.50 2.60 -15.53
CA ALA A 1 13.75 3.48 -14.63
C ALA A 1 12.68 4.25 -15.42
N THR A 2 11.49 4.37 -14.87
CA THR A 2 10.30 4.99 -15.47
C THR A 2 10.11 6.42 -14.96
N GLY A 3 11.07 7.28 -15.06
CA GLY A 3 10.99 8.66 -14.61
C GLY A 3 12.34 9.25 -14.26
N LYS A 4 12.34 10.54 -13.94
CA LYS A 4 13.54 11.27 -13.52
C LYS A 4 13.26 11.98 -12.22
N LEU A 5 14.16 11.88 -11.26
CA LEU A 5 14.12 12.58 -9.98
C LEU A 5 15.36 13.44 -9.84
N THR A 6 15.21 14.61 -9.24
CA THR A 6 16.35 15.41 -8.77
C THR A 6 16.93 14.78 -7.49
N LEU A 7 18.17 15.13 -7.15
CA LEU A 7 18.78 14.68 -5.90
C LEU A 7 17.96 15.14 -4.67
N GLU A 8 17.39 16.34 -4.72
CA GLU A 8 16.50 16.84 -3.68
C GLU A 8 15.26 15.97 -3.52
N GLN A 9 14.59 15.61 -4.63
CA GLN A 9 13.42 14.72 -4.60
C GLN A 9 13.78 13.34 -4.06
N ILE A 10 14.93 12.78 -4.42
CA ILE A 10 15.42 11.50 -3.88
C ILE A 10 15.58 11.60 -2.35
N ASN A 11 16.21 12.65 -1.85
CA ASN A 11 16.40 12.86 -0.41
C ASN A 11 15.08 13.03 0.32
N LEU A 12 14.13 13.79 -0.26
CA LEU A 12 12.79 13.95 0.30
C LEU A 12 12.03 12.62 0.36
N LEU A 13 12.08 11.80 -0.68
CA LEU A 13 11.45 10.49 -0.70
C LEU A 13 12.02 9.60 0.41
N PHE A 14 13.34 9.48 0.53
CA PHE A 14 13.96 8.68 1.58
C PHE A 14 13.60 9.16 3.00
N ARG A 15 13.41 10.46 3.19
CA ARG A 15 13.02 11.04 4.48
C ARG A 15 11.58 10.73 4.87
N HIS A 16 10.70 10.48 3.89
CA HIS A 16 9.27 10.26 4.11
C HIS A 16 8.82 8.82 3.89
N LEU A 17 9.74 7.91 3.55
CA LEU A 17 9.42 6.48 3.50
C LEU A 17 9.02 5.97 4.89
N PRO A 18 7.97 5.17 5.00
CA PRO A 18 7.55 4.55 6.26
C PRO A 18 8.43 3.35 6.65
N VAL A 19 9.68 3.35 6.21
CA VAL A 19 10.68 2.30 6.47
C VAL A 19 12.05 2.91 6.69
N ASP A 20 12.86 2.27 7.49
CA ASP A 20 14.27 2.63 7.66
C ASP A 20 15.11 1.90 6.63
N LEU A 21 15.97 2.63 5.95
CA LEU A 21 16.91 2.08 4.99
C LEU A 21 18.34 2.25 5.46
N SER A 22 19.20 1.29 5.13
CA SER A 22 20.66 1.42 5.23
C SER A 22 21.28 0.74 4.01
N TYR A 23 22.37 1.30 3.52
CA TYR A 23 23.13 0.73 2.41
C TYR A 23 24.60 0.57 2.78
N VAL A 24 25.10 -0.63 2.53
CA VAL A 24 26.50 -1.00 2.66
C VAL A 24 27.04 -1.34 1.29
N ASP A 25 28.18 -0.79 0.90
CA ASP A 25 28.77 -1.02 -0.42
C ASP A 25 29.44 -2.39 -0.57
N GLU A 26 29.99 -2.66 -1.75
CA GLU A 26 30.72 -3.90 -2.05
C GLU A 26 32.00 -4.12 -1.25
N ASN A 27 32.51 -3.06 -0.59
CA ASN A 27 33.65 -3.10 0.32
C ASN A 27 33.24 -3.20 1.79
N GLU A 28 31.95 -3.49 2.05
CA GLU A 28 31.38 -3.63 3.40
C GLU A 28 31.38 -2.34 4.23
N LEU A 29 31.45 -1.18 3.56
CA LEU A 29 31.41 0.12 4.21
C LEU A 29 29.99 0.67 4.22
N VAL A 30 29.52 1.15 5.36
CA VAL A 30 28.24 1.86 5.47
C VAL A 30 28.31 3.14 4.66
N LYS A 31 27.46 3.29 3.66
CA LYS A 31 27.43 4.46 2.76
C LYS A 31 26.23 5.36 2.99
N PHE A 32 25.13 4.80 3.42
CA PHE A 32 23.89 5.54 3.55
C PHE A 32 22.99 4.93 4.62
N TYR A 33 22.23 5.77 5.30
CA TYR A 33 21.03 5.41 6.03
C TYR A 33 19.98 6.52 5.89
N SER A 34 18.70 6.15 5.87
CA SER A 34 17.62 7.13 5.89
C SER A 34 17.51 7.76 7.28
N ASP A 35 17.52 9.08 7.34
CA ASP A 35 17.37 9.84 8.60
C ASP A 35 15.90 10.25 8.74
N THR A 36 15.06 9.29 9.14
CA THR A 36 13.63 9.51 9.34
C THR A 36 13.35 9.96 10.77
N PRO A 37 12.32 10.77 11.02
CA PRO A 37 11.95 11.22 12.38
C PRO A 37 11.59 10.07 13.33
N HIS A 38 11.19 8.93 12.79
CA HIS A 38 10.67 7.77 13.54
C HIS A 38 11.56 6.53 13.39
N ARG A 39 12.86 6.76 13.18
CA ARG A 39 13.79 5.65 12.99
C ARG A 39 13.75 4.67 14.18
N ILE A 40 13.59 3.38 13.87
CA ILE A 40 13.46 2.29 14.86
C ILE A 40 14.72 2.18 15.70
N PHE A 41 15.89 2.13 15.05
CA PHE A 41 17.19 2.14 15.73
C PHE A 41 17.93 3.43 15.41
N PRO A 42 18.15 4.29 16.42
CA PRO A 42 18.91 5.52 16.22
C PRO A 42 20.30 5.25 15.63
N ARG A 43 20.71 6.07 14.69
CA ARG A 43 22.06 6.04 14.12
C ARG A 43 22.67 7.43 14.21
N SER A 44 23.98 7.49 14.28
CA SER A 44 24.72 8.75 14.21
C SER A 44 25.52 8.82 12.91
N ALA A 45 25.85 10.01 12.46
CA ALA A 45 26.67 10.21 11.25
C ALA A 45 28.02 9.46 11.30
N ASN A 46 28.52 9.16 12.49
CA ASN A 46 29.79 8.45 12.70
C ASN A 46 29.80 7.00 12.17
N VAL A 47 28.64 6.43 11.78
CA VAL A 47 28.61 5.10 11.15
C VAL A 47 29.00 5.14 9.68
N ILE A 48 28.90 6.29 9.02
CA ILE A 48 29.24 6.43 7.60
C ILE A 48 30.75 6.19 7.40
N GLY A 49 31.08 5.30 6.47
CA GLY A 49 32.44 4.87 6.19
C GLY A 49 32.96 3.79 7.12
N ARG A 50 32.20 3.37 8.14
CA ARG A 50 32.58 2.27 9.04
C ARG A 50 32.31 0.93 8.37
N GLU A 51 33.18 -0.05 8.63
CA GLU A 51 32.93 -1.45 8.26
C GLU A 51 31.67 -1.97 8.97
N VAL A 52 30.77 -2.63 8.25
CA VAL A 52 29.48 -3.10 8.77
C VAL A 52 29.60 -4.03 9.97
N LYS A 53 30.63 -4.90 10.00
CA LYS A 53 30.92 -5.80 11.14
C LYS A 53 31.13 -5.04 12.46
N ASN A 54 31.68 -3.81 12.39
CA ASN A 54 31.91 -2.96 13.55
C ASN A 54 30.66 -2.18 14.01
N CYS A 55 29.54 -2.36 13.29
CA CYS A 55 28.21 -1.79 13.64
C CYS A 55 27.33 -2.79 14.38
N HIS A 56 27.79 -4.04 14.56
CA HIS A 56 27.02 -5.12 15.16
C HIS A 56 27.68 -5.65 16.44
N PRO A 57 26.91 -6.16 17.39
CA PRO A 57 27.46 -6.85 18.55
C PRO A 57 28.30 -8.05 18.13
N ALA A 58 29.40 -8.33 18.83
CA ALA A 58 30.32 -9.41 18.50
C ALA A 58 29.63 -10.78 18.27
N LYS A 59 28.56 -11.04 19.02
CA LYS A 59 27.77 -12.28 18.93
C LYS A 59 27.03 -12.47 17.59
N SER A 60 26.84 -11.40 16.80
CA SER A 60 26.11 -11.42 15.52
C SER A 60 26.98 -11.09 14.31
N VAL A 61 28.26 -10.79 14.50
CA VAL A 61 29.17 -10.45 13.39
C VAL A 61 29.25 -11.58 12.37
N HIS A 62 29.36 -12.84 12.81
CA HIS A 62 29.43 -13.99 11.93
C HIS A 62 28.20 -14.14 11.01
N ILE A 63 27.01 -13.74 11.48
CA ILE A 63 25.78 -13.75 10.66
C ILE A 63 25.88 -12.68 9.57
N VAL A 64 26.40 -11.50 9.91
CA VAL A 64 26.59 -10.40 8.94
C VAL A 64 27.58 -10.82 7.85
N GLU A 65 28.70 -11.42 8.24
CA GLU A 65 29.73 -11.90 7.31
C GLU A 65 29.16 -13.02 6.40
N GLU A 66 28.40 -13.96 6.95
CA GLU A 66 27.73 -15.01 6.16
C GLU A 66 26.75 -14.43 5.13
N ILE A 67 25.93 -13.46 5.52
CA ILE A 67 24.98 -12.81 4.60
C ILE A 67 25.74 -12.13 3.45
N VAL A 68 26.76 -11.34 3.77
CA VAL A 68 27.54 -10.63 2.75
C VAL A 68 28.21 -11.61 1.78
N GLU A 69 28.80 -12.69 2.29
CA GLU A 69 29.47 -13.70 1.46
C GLU A 69 28.49 -14.42 0.53
N LYS A 70 27.35 -14.88 1.05
CA LYS A 70 26.30 -15.53 0.23
C LYS A 70 25.71 -14.58 -0.81
N PHE A 71 25.59 -13.30 -0.48
CA PHE A 71 25.13 -12.29 -1.45
C PHE A 71 26.19 -11.99 -2.50
N ARG A 72 27.47 -11.95 -2.11
CA ARG A 72 28.60 -11.72 -3.00
C ARG A 72 28.77 -12.86 -3.99
N SER A 73 28.71 -14.10 -3.52
CA SER A 73 28.80 -15.31 -4.35
C SER A 73 27.59 -15.51 -5.27
N GLY A 74 26.44 -14.95 -4.92
CA GLY A 74 25.18 -15.14 -5.65
C GLY A 74 24.39 -16.37 -5.18
N GLU A 75 24.83 -17.02 -4.11
CA GLU A 75 24.11 -18.16 -3.51
C GLU A 75 22.76 -17.72 -2.96
N GLN A 76 22.68 -16.52 -2.39
CA GLN A 76 21.47 -15.91 -1.87
C GLN A 76 21.31 -14.50 -2.40
N THR A 77 20.06 -14.02 -2.44
CA THR A 77 19.71 -12.64 -2.85
C THR A 77 19.01 -11.85 -1.76
N GLN A 78 18.43 -12.56 -0.78
CA GLN A 78 17.71 -11.96 0.34
C GLN A 78 17.96 -12.78 1.61
N ALA A 79 17.89 -12.08 2.75
CA ALA A 79 17.82 -12.67 4.07
C ALA A 79 16.85 -11.85 4.92
N GLU A 80 15.99 -12.52 5.69
CA GLU A 80 14.99 -11.84 6.49
C GLU A 80 15.10 -12.22 7.97
N PHE A 81 14.75 -11.25 8.82
CA PHE A 81 14.69 -11.40 10.25
C PHE A 81 13.49 -10.66 10.80
N TRP A 82 13.03 -11.06 11.96
CA TRP A 82 12.03 -10.30 12.71
C TRP A 82 12.31 -10.33 14.20
N ILE A 83 11.94 -9.24 14.85
CA ILE A 83 12.05 -9.07 16.30
C ILE A 83 10.64 -8.91 16.84
N ASN A 84 10.22 -9.87 17.67
CA ASN A 84 8.92 -9.85 18.31
C ASN A 84 9.09 -9.58 19.81
N LYS A 85 8.64 -8.41 20.26
CA LYS A 85 8.60 -7.99 21.66
C LYS A 85 7.17 -7.54 22.01
N PRO A 86 6.79 -7.51 23.29
CA PRO A 86 5.50 -6.94 23.68
C PRO A 86 5.33 -5.51 23.12
N GLY A 87 4.26 -5.30 22.34
CA GLY A 87 3.95 -4.01 21.72
C GLY A 87 4.88 -3.55 20.60
N LEU A 88 5.77 -4.44 20.08
CA LEU A 88 6.69 -4.08 19.00
C LEU A 88 7.03 -5.29 18.12
N PHE A 89 6.70 -5.21 16.84
CA PHE A 89 7.10 -6.20 15.85
C PHE A 89 7.87 -5.54 14.71
N ILE A 90 9.18 -5.78 14.67
CA ILE A 90 10.07 -5.24 13.65
C ILE A 90 10.36 -6.32 12.61
N TYR A 91 10.14 -5.99 11.35
CA TYR A 91 10.58 -6.79 10.21
C TYR A 91 11.85 -6.18 9.61
N VAL A 92 12.83 -7.02 9.32
CA VAL A 92 14.12 -6.63 8.73
C VAL A 92 14.36 -7.50 7.52
N ILE A 93 14.67 -6.91 6.39
CA ILE A 93 15.07 -7.62 5.18
C ILE A 93 16.37 -7.04 4.62
N TYR A 94 17.31 -7.92 4.33
CA TYR A 94 18.54 -7.61 3.60
C TYR A 94 18.40 -8.08 2.16
N THR A 95 18.81 -7.25 1.21
CA THR A 95 18.74 -7.55 -0.22
C THR A 95 20.10 -7.28 -0.87
N ALA A 96 20.57 -8.22 -1.67
CA ALA A 96 21.78 -8.04 -2.48
C ALA A 96 21.53 -7.01 -3.57
N VAL A 97 22.31 -5.94 -3.58
CA VAL A 97 22.27 -4.93 -4.65
C VAL A 97 23.24 -5.35 -5.75
N ARG A 98 22.74 -5.38 -7.00
CA ARG A 98 23.53 -5.72 -8.18
C ARG A 98 23.35 -4.66 -9.25
N ASP A 99 24.41 -4.44 -10.03
CA ASP A 99 24.32 -3.58 -11.21
C ASP A 99 23.68 -4.33 -12.42
N GLU A 100 23.57 -3.63 -13.55
CA GLU A 100 22.96 -4.15 -14.78
C GLU A 100 23.67 -5.40 -15.35
N ASN A 101 24.95 -5.60 -14.99
CA ASN A 101 25.76 -6.76 -15.37
C ASN A 101 25.68 -7.89 -14.32
N GLY A 102 24.84 -7.77 -13.30
CA GLY A 102 24.70 -8.74 -12.22
C GLY A 102 25.84 -8.70 -11.18
N LYS A 103 26.77 -7.75 -11.28
CA LYS A 103 27.88 -7.62 -10.33
C LYS A 103 27.35 -7.14 -8.98
N PHE A 104 27.81 -7.77 -7.91
CA PHE A 104 27.48 -7.36 -6.54
C PHE A 104 28.01 -5.95 -6.25
N ARG A 105 27.13 -5.09 -5.75
CA ARG A 105 27.39 -3.69 -5.43
C ARG A 105 27.14 -3.35 -3.97
N GLY A 106 26.68 -4.33 -3.19
CA GLY A 106 26.48 -4.14 -1.77
C GLY A 106 25.18 -4.74 -1.25
N VAL A 107 24.79 -4.32 -0.06
CA VAL A 107 23.60 -4.80 0.66
C VAL A 107 22.70 -3.63 1.02
N LEU A 108 21.43 -3.74 0.68
CA LEU A 108 20.36 -2.86 1.15
C LEU A 108 19.67 -3.53 2.34
N GLU A 109 19.65 -2.86 3.48
CA GLU A 109 18.82 -3.19 4.63
C GLU A 109 17.56 -2.34 4.60
N MET A 110 16.40 -2.97 4.78
CA MET A 110 15.14 -2.30 5.06
C MET A 110 14.59 -2.81 6.40
N MET A 111 14.16 -1.89 7.24
CA MET A 111 13.46 -2.20 8.50
C MET A 111 12.11 -1.50 8.55
N GLN A 112 11.12 -2.20 9.08
CA GLN A 112 9.77 -1.66 9.27
C GLN A 112 9.20 -2.11 10.61
N ASP A 113 8.58 -1.17 11.33
CA ASP A 113 7.68 -1.52 12.42
C ASP A 113 6.36 -2.01 11.83
N CYS A 114 6.13 -3.30 11.96
CA CYS A 114 4.93 -3.98 11.47
C CYS A 114 3.91 -4.23 12.60
N THR A 115 4.05 -3.62 13.77
CA THR A 115 3.15 -3.82 14.90
C THR A 115 1.71 -3.56 14.50
N HIS A 116 1.43 -2.38 13.98
CA HIS A 116 0.10 -2.01 13.50
C HIS A 116 -0.36 -2.88 12.31
N ILE A 117 0.52 -3.15 11.35
CA ILE A 117 0.18 -3.96 10.16
C ILE A 117 -0.33 -5.36 10.55
N ARG A 118 0.24 -5.96 11.60
CA ARG A 118 -0.17 -7.29 12.09
C ARG A 118 -1.54 -7.32 12.75
N GLU A 119 -2.06 -6.17 13.13
CA GLU A 119 -3.38 -6.01 13.78
C GLU A 119 -4.48 -5.69 12.77
N LEU A 120 -4.11 -5.38 11.52
CA LEU A 120 -5.07 -5.07 10.48
C LEU A 120 -5.84 -6.32 10.04
N GLU A 121 -7.17 -6.20 9.99
CA GLU A 121 -8.07 -7.23 9.50
C GLU A 121 -8.93 -6.69 8.34
N GLY A 122 -9.39 -7.58 7.48
CA GLY A 122 -10.29 -7.24 6.38
C GLY A 122 -9.66 -6.35 5.32
N SER A 123 -10.41 -5.37 4.84
CA SER A 123 -9.99 -4.45 3.77
C SER A 123 -10.45 -3.03 4.06
N ARG A 124 -9.55 -2.06 3.90
CA ARG A 124 -9.87 -0.63 3.94
C ARG A 124 -9.74 -0.05 2.54
N THR A 125 -10.83 0.11 1.85
CA THR A 125 -10.87 0.56 0.45
C THR A 125 -11.33 2.01 0.30
N LEU A 126 -11.91 2.61 1.35
CA LEU A 126 -12.35 3.99 1.37
C LEU A 126 -11.43 4.85 2.22
N LEU A 127 -11.24 6.09 1.79
CA LEU A 127 -10.46 7.07 2.52
C LEU A 127 -11.33 7.71 3.61
N THR A 128 -10.91 7.55 4.87
CA THR A 128 -11.46 8.25 6.02
C THR A 128 -10.33 9.01 6.71
N TRP A 129 -10.64 10.19 7.25
CA TRP A 129 -9.68 11.04 7.95
C TRP A 129 -9.89 11.04 9.47
N ASP A 130 -10.88 10.31 9.96
CA ASP A 130 -11.20 10.25 11.39
C ASP A 130 -10.15 9.45 12.17
N LYS A 131 -9.66 10.03 13.25
CA LYS A 131 -8.63 9.41 14.09
C LYS A 131 -9.10 8.12 14.78
N THR A 132 -10.40 7.95 14.92
CA THR A 132 -11.04 6.75 15.50
C THR A 132 -10.82 5.50 14.68
N ASP A 133 -10.59 5.65 13.36
CA ASP A 133 -10.37 4.52 12.47
C ASP A 133 -8.98 3.85 12.63
N PHE A 134 -8.08 4.46 13.42
CA PHE A 134 -6.76 3.91 13.73
C PHE A 134 -6.70 3.17 15.08
N VAL A 135 -7.75 3.25 15.87
CA VAL A 135 -7.87 2.48 17.13
C VAL A 135 -8.65 1.23 16.77
N GLY A 136 -7.96 0.13 16.48
CA GLY A 136 -8.57 -1.16 16.24
C GLY A 136 -9.36 -1.60 17.47
N ASP A 137 -10.66 -1.31 17.48
CA ASP A 137 -11.59 -2.00 18.35
C ASP A 137 -12.02 -3.27 17.58
N GLY A 138 -11.73 -4.44 18.16
CA GLY A 138 -12.07 -5.75 17.61
C GLY A 138 -13.57 -6.04 17.49
N GLY A 139 -14.35 -5.04 17.13
CA GLY A 139 -15.76 -5.14 16.76
C GLY A 139 -15.89 -5.70 15.35
N LYS A 140 -16.76 -6.64 15.16
CA LYS A 140 -17.18 -7.17 13.85
C LYS A 140 -17.81 -6.03 13.05
N GLU A 141 -17.01 -5.14 12.45
CA GLU A 141 -17.52 -4.14 11.54
C GLU A 141 -17.90 -4.80 10.22
N LYS A 142 -19.15 -4.62 9.84
CA LYS A 142 -19.63 -4.89 8.48
C LYS A 142 -18.73 -4.08 7.53
N SER A 143 -18.30 -4.66 6.42
CA SER A 143 -17.50 -3.94 5.43
C SER A 143 -18.25 -2.66 5.03
N LEU A 144 -17.54 -1.53 4.89
CA LEU A 144 -18.12 -0.26 4.44
C LEU A 144 -18.90 -0.39 3.12
N ALA A 145 -18.57 -1.39 2.30
CA ALA A 145 -19.38 -1.77 1.15
C ALA A 145 -20.73 -2.39 1.55
N GLN A 146 -20.84 -2.97 2.74
CA GLN A 146 -22.11 -3.49 3.27
C GLN A 146 -22.90 -2.38 3.98
N GLU A 147 -22.23 -1.45 4.68
CA GLU A 147 -22.90 -0.28 5.28
C GLU A 147 -23.39 0.71 4.23
N ALA A 148 -22.58 1.03 3.21
CA ALA A 148 -23.04 1.83 2.07
C ALA A 148 -24.16 1.14 1.29
N ALA A 149 -24.33 -0.17 1.45
CA ALA A 149 -25.41 -0.94 0.84
C ALA A 149 -26.71 -0.94 1.67
N GLU A 150 -26.63 -0.68 2.98
CA GLU A 150 -27.78 -0.70 3.90
C GLU A 150 -28.37 0.70 4.18
N GLU A 151 -27.58 1.80 4.07
CA GLU A 151 -28.02 3.15 4.47
C GLU A 151 -28.66 4.01 3.35
N VAL A 152 -28.64 3.56 2.11
CA VAL A 152 -29.35 4.29 1.05
C VAL A 152 -30.75 3.70 0.92
N GLU A 153 -31.72 4.21 1.67
CA GLU A 153 -33.12 4.13 1.26
C GLU A 153 -33.22 4.85 -0.10
N GLU A 154 -33.18 4.06 -1.17
CA GLU A 154 -33.35 4.57 -2.54
C GLU A 154 -34.78 5.03 -2.70
N GLU A 155 -35.01 6.33 -2.64
CA GLU A 155 -36.33 6.86 -2.98
C GLU A 155 -36.72 6.43 -4.41
N PRO A 156 -37.95 6.00 -4.63
CA PRO A 156 -38.41 5.60 -5.97
C PRO A 156 -38.33 6.81 -6.93
N LEU A 157 -37.84 6.56 -8.15
CA LEU A 157 -37.83 7.59 -9.18
C LEU A 157 -39.27 8.07 -9.44
N THR A 158 -39.47 9.38 -9.39
CA THR A 158 -40.73 9.98 -9.73
C THR A 158 -40.91 10.00 -11.26
N THR A 159 -42.17 9.81 -11.72
CA THR A 159 -42.51 9.95 -13.13
C THR A 159 -43.32 11.22 -13.34
N ASP A 160 -43.14 11.88 -14.49
CA ASP A 160 -43.98 12.98 -14.91
C ASP A 160 -45.35 12.50 -15.43
N ALA A 161 -46.21 13.43 -15.82
CA ALA A 161 -47.54 13.15 -16.33
C ALA A 161 -47.53 12.31 -17.63
N ASP A 162 -46.40 12.28 -18.35
CA ASP A 162 -46.19 11.53 -19.58
C ASP A 162 -45.55 10.15 -19.32
N GLY A 163 -45.34 9.77 -18.03
CA GLY A 163 -44.78 8.49 -17.65
C GLY A 163 -43.23 8.43 -17.80
N ARG A 164 -42.53 9.56 -17.91
CA ARG A 164 -41.08 9.62 -18.03
C ARG A 164 -40.45 9.75 -16.64
N PHE A 165 -39.38 8.99 -16.38
CA PHE A 165 -38.66 9.09 -15.13
C PHE A 165 -37.94 10.44 -14.98
N HIS A 166 -38.08 11.04 -13.83
CA HIS A 166 -37.28 12.22 -13.45
C HIS A 166 -35.90 11.75 -12.97
N ILE A 167 -34.88 12.05 -13.75
CA ILE A 167 -33.49 11.68 -13.46
C ILE A 167 -32.72 12.95 -13.16
N ASP A 168 -32.06 13.01 -12.01
CA ASP A 168 -31.20 14.10 -11.60
C ASP A 168 -29.75 13.67 -11.38
N ALA A 169 -28.88 14.63 -11.01
CA ALA A 169 -27.44 14.38 -10.78
C ALA A 169 -27.16 13.48 -9.56
N LYS A 170 -28.15 13.26 -8.68
CA LYS A 170 -28.05 12.43 -7.48
C LYS A 170 -28.62 11.03 -7.70
N THR A 171 -29.34 10.81 -8.79
CA THR A 171 -29.91 9.50 -9.12
C THR A 171 -28.79 8.47 -9.22
N THR A 172 -28.91 7.37 -8.45
CA THR A 172 -27.93 6.29 -8.48
C THR A 172 -28.17 5.37 -9.67
N LEU A 173 -27.10 4.81 -10.21
CA LEU A 173 -27.19 3.82 -11.29
C LEU A 173 -27.95 2.56 -10.85
N SER A 174 -27.84 2.17 -9.57
CA SER A 174 -28.58 1.05 -8.99
C SER A 174 -30.08 1.28 -9.03
N ASN A 175 -30.52 2.47 -8.63
CA ASN A 175 -31.95 2.82 -8.65
C ASN A 175 -32.51 2.83 -10.07
N LEU A 176 -31.76 3.40 -11.00
CA LEU A 176 -32.14 3.44 -12.41
C LEU A 176 -32.27 2.03 -13.02
N ILE A 177 -31.29 1.13 -12.74
CA ILE A 177 -31.32 -0.26 -13.23
C ILE A 177 -32.47 -1.05 -12.63
N LYS A 178 -32.86 -0.82 -11.37
CA LYS A 178 -33.98 -1.51 -10.73
C LYS A 178 -35.35 -1.13 -11.35
N GLN A 179 -35.50 0.13 -11.67
CA GLN A 179 -36.77 0.64 -12.18
C GLN A 179 -36.92 0.58 -13.71
N CYS A 180 -35.79 0.59 -14.42
CA CYS A 180 -35.68 0.48 -15.87
C CYS A 180 -34.58 -0.51 -16.26
N PRO A 181 -34.78 -1.84 -16.15
CA PRO A 181 -33.75 -2.84 -16.46
C PRO A 181 -33.19 -2.76 -17.88
N GLU A 182 -34.02 -2.33 -18.83
CA GLU A 182 -33.65 -2.18 -20.25
C GLU A 182 -32.54 -1.14 -20.48
N ILE A 183 -32.33 -0.23 -19.51
CA ILE A 183 -31.30 0.80 -19.61
C ILE A 183 -29.88 0.21 -19.75
N VAL A 184 -29.63 -0.97 -19.18
CA VAL A 184 -28.34 -1.65 -19.26
C VAL A 184 -27.99 -2.03 -20.68
N ASP A 185 -28.95 -2.62 -21.40
CA ASP A 185 -28.74 -3.02 -22.80
C ASP A 185 -28.61 -1.78 -23.70
N HIS A 186 -29.34 -0.72 -23.41
CA HIS A 186 -29.17 0.55 -24.11
C HIS A 186 -27.79 1.16 -23.88
N LEU A 187 -27.28 1.21 -22.64
CA LEU A 187 -25.95 1.70 -22.32
C LEU A 187 -24.86 0.87 -23.03
N ILE A 188 -25.00 -0.45 -23.07
CA ILE A 188 -24.08 -1.34 -23.79
C ILE A 188 -24.08 -1.04 -25.29
N SER A 189 -25.24 -0.76 -25.86
CA SER A 189 -25.34 -0.38 -27.29
C SER A 189 -24.59 0.92 -27.62
N LEU A 190 -24.55 1.87 -26.66
CA LEU A 190 -23.83 3.13 -26.79
C LEU A 190 -22.31 2.97 -26.59
N ASN A 191 -21.92 2.12 -25.66
CA ASN A 191 -20.50 1.87 -25.40
C ASN A 191 -20.30 0.45 -24.81
N PRO A 192 -19.57 -0.44 -25.51
CA PRO A 192 -19.34 -1.82 -25.08
C PRO A 192 -18.66 -1.95 -23.71
N LYS A 193 -17.97 -0.91 -23.22
CA LYS A 193 -17.37 -0.92 -21.88
C LYS A 193 -18.41 -1.08 -20.76
N PHE A 194 -19.68 -0.74 -21.01
CA PHE A 194 -20.78 -0.93 -20.06
C PHE A 194 -21.23 -2.39 -19.92
N GLU A 195 -20.70 -3.33 -20.69
CA GLU A 195 -20.95 -4.76 -20.52
C GLU A 195 -20.60 -5.26 -19.11
N LYS A 196 -19.61 -4.61 -18.47
CA LYS A 196 -19.24 -4.88 -17.08
C LYS A 196 -20.39 -4.65 -16.08
N LEU A 197 -21.41 -3.87 -16.43
CA LEU A 197 -22.61 -3.66 -15.59
C LEU A 197 -23.39 -4.96 -15.33
N LYS A 198 -23.20 -5.99 -16.16
CA LYS A 198 -23.80 -7.32 -15.96
C LYS A 198 -23.08 -8.16 -14.89
N THR A 199 -21.89 -7.75 -14.42
CA THR A 199 -21.12 -8.51 -13.43
C THR A 199 -21.61 -8.28 -12.00
N PRO A 200 -21.55 -9.29 -11.11
CA PRO A 200 -22.00 -9.16 -9.71
C PRO A 200 -21.27 -8.07 -8.93
N MET A 201 -20.00 -7.87 -9.20
CA MET A 201 -19.15 -6.89 -8.51
C MET A 201 -19.56 -5.44 -8.81
N VAL A 202 -20.03 -5.17 -10.04
CA VAL A 202 -20.47 -3.83 -10.43
C VAL A 202 -21.86 -3.51 -9.89
N LYS A 203 -22.69 -4.51 -9.60
CA LYS A 203 -23.98 -4.30 -8.91
C LYS A 203 -23.81 -3.65 -7.53
N VAL A 204 -22.71 -3.92 -6.84
CA VAL A 204 -22.39 -3.28 -5.55
C VAL A 204 -21.93 -1.83 -5.79
N MET A 205 -21.08 -1.60 -6.78
CA MET A 205 -20.58 -0.25 -7.09
C MET A 205 -21.68 0.66 -7.70
N ALA A 206 -22.66 0.10 -8.39
CA ALA A 206 -23.78 0.84 -8.96
C ALA A 206 -24.65 1.55 -7.90
N LYS A 207 -24.63 1.07 -6.64
CA LYS A 207 -25.33 1.72 -5.52
C LYS A 207 -24.73 3.07 -5.12
N VAL A 208 -23.46 3.29 -5.39
CA VAL A 208 -22.72 4.52 -5.02
C VAL A 208 -22.46 5.41 -6.23
N ALA A 209 -22.48 4.85 -7.44
CA ALA A 209 -22.25 5.60 -8.67
C ALA A 209 -23.49 6.42 -9.04
N THR A 210 -23.35 7.73 -9.05
CA THR A 210 -24.40 8.66 -9.50
C THR A 210 -24.20 9.02 -10.97
N ILE A 211 -25.26 9.50 -11.62
CA ILE A 211 -25.22 9.98 -13.02
C ILE A 211 -24.15 11.05 -13.20
N LYS A 212 -23.96 11.94 -12.23
CA LYS A 212 -22.90 12.97 -12.26
C LYS A 212 -21.49 12.40 -12.35
N MET A 213 -21.25 11.20 -11.84
CA MET A 213 -19.93 10.56 -11.87
C MET A 213 -19.65 9.83 -13.18
N MET A 214 -20.65 9.68 -14.04
CA MET A 214 -20.59 8.96 -15.30
C MET A 214 -20.49 9.88 -16.52
N ALA A 215 -20.77 11.17 -16.34
CA ALA A 215 -20.71 12.20 -17.37
C ALA A 215 -19.31 12.84 -17.42
#